data_bafbf7f0eb9701fa0d9115c7a12778cc
#
_entry.id   bafbf7f0eb9701fa0d9115c7a12778cc
#
_cell.length_a   1.000
_cell.length_b   1.000
_cell.length_c   1.000
_cell.angle_alpha   90.00
_cell.angle_beta   90.00
_cell.angle_gamma   90.00
#
_symmetry.space_group_name_H-M   'P 1'
#
loop_
_entity.id
_entity.type
_entity.pdbx_description
1 polymer ?
#
loop_
_entity_poly.entity_id
_entity_poly.type
_entity_poly.pdbx_seq_one_letter_code
_entity_poly.pdbx_strand_id
1 'polypeptide(L)'
;MQDFDNILNNSVLLVAVVACLIAQASKLVIELIKNRKVNVRVLVTTGGMPSAHSALVTSLATGVGQTAGWASPEFAIATIFAIIVMYDAAGVRQAAGKQARILNQIIDELFSEHHKFNEDRLKELLGHTPFQVIIGSALGITISWLAGPAY
;
A
#
# COMPACT_ATOMS: atom_id res chain seq x y z
N MET A 1 -4.30 28.62 12.48
CA MET A 1 -2.87 28.28 12.32
C MET A 1 -2.39 27.30 13.39
N GLN A 2 -2.87 27.40 14.64
CA GLN A 2 -2.50 26.44 15.72
C GLN A 2 -2.87 24.97 15.44
N ASP A 3 -3.91 24.72 14.66
CA ASP A 3 -4.36 23.34 14.37
C ASP A 3 -3.42 22.57 13.41
N PHE A 4 -2.78 23.27 12.48
CA PHE A 4 -1.83 22.64 11.55
C PHE A 4 -0.51 22.24 12.24
N ASP A 5 -0.04 23.05 13.18
CA ASP A 5 1.16 22.74 13.97
C ASP A 5 0.95 21.49 14.82
N ASN A 6 -0.28 21.28 15.31
CA ASN A 6 -0.64 20.07 16.06
C ASN A 6 -0.61 18.79 15.21
N ILE A 7 -0.97 18.87 13.93
CA ILE A 7 -0.90 17.72 13.00
C ILE A 7 0.56 17.34 12.74
N LEU A 8 1.43 18.33 12.54
CA LEU A 8 2.86 18.10 12.31
C LEU A 8 3.60 17.59 13.56
N ASN A 9 3.03 17.81 14.74
CA ASN A 9 3.55 17.29 16.01
C ASN A 9 3.02 15.89 16.36
N ASN A 10 2.15 15.31 15.52
CA ASN A 10 1.66 13.94 15.72
C ASN A 10 2.72 12.94 15.26
N SER A 11 3.58 12.51 16.20
CA SER A 11 4.67 11.57 15.93
C SER A 11 4.18 10.24 15.37
N VAL A 12 3.04 9.72 15.84
CA VAL A 12 2.46 8.47 15.34
C VAL A 12 2.10 8.58 13.85
N LEU A 13 1.45 9.70 13.46
CA LEU A 13 1.12 9.97 12.07
C LEU A 13 2.39 10.11 11.21
N LEU A 14 3.37 10.87 11.70
CA LEU A 14 4.63 11.10 10.97
C LEU A 14 5.38 9.79 10.74
N VAL A 15 5.51 8.94 11.76
CA VAL A 15 6.17 7.64 11.64
C VAL A 15 5.43 6.73 10.66
N ALA A 16 4.09 6.73 10.66
CA ALA A 16 3.30 5.97 9.70
C ALA A 16 3.55 6.42 8.26
N VAL A 17 3.61 7.74 8.02
CA VAL A 17 3.96 8.31 6.70
C VAL A 17 5.39 7.94 6.31
N VAL A 18 6.34 8.03 7.22
CA VAL A 18 7.73 7.62 6.98
C VAL A 18 7.82 6.14 6.61
N ALA A 19 7.08 5.27 7.29
CA ALA A 19 7.01 3.84 6.96
C ALA A 19 6.48 3.61 5.53
N CYS A 20 5.47 4.37 5.12
CA CYS A 20 4.95 4.36 3.75
C CYS A 20 6.03 4.77 2.74
N LEU A 21 6.74 5.87 3.00
CA LEU A 21 7.79 6.39 2.12
C LEU A 21 8.97 5.42 2.01
N ILE A 22 9.38 4.80 3.12
CA ILE A 22 10.42 3.76 3.12
C ILE A 22 9.98 2.56 2.28
N ALA A 23 8.74 2.11 2.41
CA ALA A 23 8.19 1.03 1.60
C ALA A 23 8.18 1.40 0.10
N GLN A 24 7.85 2.64 -0.25
CA GLN A 24 7.91 3.12 -1.64
C GLN A 24 9.34 3.20 -2.16
N ALA A 25 10.27 3.74 -1.36
CA ALA A 25 11.69 3.78 -1.71
C ALA A 25 12.27 2.37 -1.91
N SER A 26 11.89 1.42 -1.05
CA SER A 26 12.30 0.02 -1.16
C SER A 26 11.86 -0.61 -2.49
N LYS A 27 10.71 -0.24 -3.03
CA LYS A 27 10.27 -0.70 -4.36
C LYS A 27 11.21 -0.26 -5.47
N LEU A 28 11.69 0.98 -5.43
CA LEU A 28 12.66 1.49 -6.43
C LEU A 28 13.97 0.71 -6.36
N VAL A 29 14.45 0.43 -5.15
CA VAL A 29 15.68 -0.33 -4.94
C VAL A 29 15.53 -1.76 -5.47
N ILE A 30 14.42 -2.43 -5.15
CA ILE A 30 14.14 -3.78 -5.63
C ILE A 30 14.01 -3.81 -7.16
N GLU A 31 13.34 -2.82 -7.75
CA GLU A 31 13.20 -2.69 -9.20
C GLU A 31 14.55 -2.48 -9.88
N LEU A 32 15.40 -1.63 -9.31
CA LEU A 32 16.74 -1.38 -9.80
C LEU A 32 17.60 -2.65 -9.77
N ILE A 33 17.54 -3.43 -8.69
CA ILE A 33 18.29 -4.69 -8.54
C ILE A 33 17.79 -5.72 -9.56
N LYS A 34 16.46 -5.83 -9.74
CA LYS A 34 15.83 -6.87 -10.56
C LYS A 34 15.94 -6.58 -12.06
N ASN A 35 15.70 -5.33 -12.46
CA ASN A 35 15.58 -4.95 -13.87
C ASN A 35 16.73 -4.08 -14.37
N ARG A 36 17.68 -3.71 -13.50
CA ARG A 36 18.83 -2.82 -13.80
C ARG A 36 18.42 -1.49 -14.48
N LYS A 37 17.16 -1.07 -14.30
CA LYS A 37 16.59 0.18 -14.84
C LYS A 37 15.79 0.87 -13.75
N VAL A 38 15.96 2.18 -13.63
CA VAL A 38 15.14 3.01 -12.74
C VAL A 38 13.83 3.32 -13.45
N ASN A 39 12.73 2.73 -12.99
CA ASN A 39 11.40 3.03 -13.49
C ASN A 39 10.59 3.78 -12.43
N VAL A 40 10.55 5.10 -12.52
CA VAL A 40 9.84 5.97 -11.56
C VAL A 40 8.33 5.70 -11.52
N ARG A 41 7.77 5.09 -12.58
CA ARG A 41 6.34 4.69 -12.60
C ARG A 41 5.99 3.67 -11.52
N VAL A 42 6.96 2.92 -10.99
CA VAL A 42 6.76 1.98 -9.87
C VAL A 42 6.26 2.67 -8.61
N LEU A 43 6.57 3.96 -8.40
CA LEU A 43 6.07 4.74 -7.27
C LEU A 43 4.56 5.03 -7.33
N VAL A 44 4.01 5.09 -8.55
CA VAL A 44 2.59 5.43 -8.79
C VAL A 44 1.77 4.21 -9.19
N THR A 45 2.42 3.07 -9.48
CA THR A 45 1.70 1.83 -9.80
C THR A 45 1.27 1.11 -8.53
N THR A 46 0.03 0.63 -8.55
CA THR A 46 -0.51 -0.25 -7.51
C THR A 46 0.05 -1.65 -7.72
N GLY A 47 0.94 -2.09 -6.82
CA GLY A 47 1.60 -3.39 -6.90
C GLY A 47 3.07 -3.29 -6.50
N GLY A 48 3.79 -4.41 -6.58
CA GLY A 48 5.19 -4.49 -6.18
C GLY A 48 5.41 -4.69 -4.67
N MET A 49 6.61 -5.07 -4.30
CA MET A 49 7.01 -5.41 -2.92
C MET A 49 7.96 -4.35 -2.37
N PRO A 50 7.80 -3.94 -1.11
CA PRO A 50 6.71 -4.23 -0.16
C PRO A 50 5.45 -3.40 -0.40
N SER A 51 4.30 -3.79 0.21
CA SER A 51 3.07 -3.00 0.17
C SER A 51 3.20 -1.75 1.05
N ALA A 52 3.19 -0.57 0.43
CA ALA A 52 3.26 0.70 1.14
C ALA A 52 1.99 1.00 1.96
N HIS A 53 0.81 0.58 1.47
CA HIS A 53 -0.43 0.70 2.22
C HIS A 53 -0.40 -0.13 3.51
N SER A 54 0.09 -1.37 3.41
CA SER A 54 0.22 -2.23 4.59
C SER A 54 1.23 -1.66 5.59
N ALA A 55 2.37 -1.15 5.12
CA ALA A 55 3.36 -0.50 5.97
C ALA A 55 2.79 0.72 6.70
N LEU A 56 2.02 1.56 5.99
CA LEU A 56 1.36 2.73 6.56
C LEU A 56 0.43 2.36 7.71
N VAL A 57 -0.53 1.46 7.44
CA VAL A 57 -1.60 1.17 8.41
C VAL A 57 -1.13 0.31 9.58
N THR A 58 -0.15 -0.57 9.38
CA THR A 58 0.41 -1.36 10.48
C THR A 58 1.35 -0.54 11.35
N SER A 59 2.11 0.40 10.76
CA SER A 59 2.88 1.38 11.51
C SER A 59 1.98 2.27 12.36
N LEU A 60 0.87 2.76 11.78
CA LEU A 60 -0.14 3.54 12.51
C LEU A 60 -0.70 2.74 13.68
N ALA A 61 -1.18 1.51 13.45
CA ALA A 61 -1.76 0.69 14.50
C ALA A 61 -0.75 0.40 15.63
N THR A 62 0.51 0.10 15.26
CA THR A 62 1.57 -0.14 16.24
C THR A 62 1.86 1.11 17.08
N GLY A 63 1.97 2.29 16.44
CA GLY A 63 2.20 3.56 17.14
C GLY A 63 1.06 3.93 18.07
N VAL A 64 -0.19 3.71 17.66
CA VAL A 64 -1.37 3.89 18.55
C VAL A 64 -1.30 2.93 19.73
N GLY A 65 -0.95 1.66 19.50
CA GLY A 65 -0.80 0.69 20.60
C GLY A 65 0.29 1.10 21.61
N GLN A 66 1.40 1.67 21.13
CA GLN A 66 2.50 2.13 21.98
C GLN A 66 2.17 3.42 22.76
N THR A 67 1.38 4.32 22.19
CA THR A 67 1.06 5.63 22.80
C THR A 67 -0.22 5.62 23.63
N ALA A 68 -1.31 5.04 23.10
CA ALA A 68 -2.61 4.98 23.77
C ALA A 68 -2.81 3.69 24.60
N GLY A 69 -1.96 2.70 24.39
CA GLY A 69 -2.04 1.40 25.04
C GLY A 69 -2.73 0.33 24.19
N TRP A 70 -2.25 -0.91 24.30
CA TRP A 70 -2.71 -2.07 23.53
C TRP A 70 -4.15 -2.52 23.87
N ALA A 71 -4.69 -2.08 25.02
CA ALA A 71 -6.07 -2.33 25.43
C ALA A 71 -7.02 -1.18 25.12
N SER A 72 -6.54 -0.13 24.46
CA SER A 72 -7.34 1.07 24.18
C SER A 72 -8.31 0.86 23.01
N PRO A 73 -9.47 1.54 23.00
CA PRO A 73 -10.39 1.54 21.86
C PRO A 73 -9.74 2.09 20.59
N GLU A 74 -8.84 3.06 20.70
CA GLU A 74 -8.10 3.66 19.60
C GLU A 74 -7.23 2.61 18.90
N PHE A 75 -6.54 1.76 19.66
CA PHE A 75 -5.76 0.65 19.09
C PHE A 75 -6.67 -0.36 18.39
N ALA A 76 -7.82 -0.70 18.96
CA ALA A 76 -8.79 -1.58 18.33
C ALA A 76 -9.28 -1.02 16.99
N ILE A 77 -9.62 0.27 16.94
CA ILE A 77 -10.04 0.96 15.71
C ILE A 77 -8.91 0.94 14.67
N ALA A 78 -7.69 1.31 15.05
CA ALA A 78 -6.54 1.35 14.14
C ALA A 78 -6.22 -0.05 13.59
N THR A 79 -6.35 -1.09 14.43
CA THR A 79 -6.12 -2.49 14.02
C THR A 79 -7.17 -2.97 13.03
N ILE A 80 -8.44 -2.73 13.30
CA ILE A 80 -9.52 -3.10 12.36
C ILE A 80 -9.35 -2.35 11.04
N PHE A 81 -9.03 -1.07 11.09
CA PHE A 81 -8.74 -0.29 9.89
C PHE A 81 -7.57 -0.87 9.08
N ALA A 82 -6.48 -1.28 9.77
CA ALA A 82 -5.35 -1.92 9.12
C ALA A 82 -5.75 -3.24 8.44
N ILE A 83 -6.56 -4.07 9.10
CA ILE A 83 -7.06 -5.33 8.53
C ILE A 83 -7.89 -5.07 7.27
N ILE A 84 -8.80 -4.10 7.30
CA ILE A 84 -9.66 -3.76 6.14
C ILE A 84 -8.79 -3.30 4.96
N VAL A 85 -7.83 -2.41 5.18
CA VAL A 85 -6.93 -1.91 4.12
C VAL A 85 -6.07 -3.03 3.53
N MET A 86 -5.55 -3.93 4.37
CA MET A 86 -4.75 -5.07 3.91
C MET A 86 -5.60 -6.08 3.12
N TYR A 87 -6.83 -6.32 3.56
CA TYR A 87 -7.78 -7.19 2.86
C TYR A 87 -8.16 -6.60 1.49
N ASP A 88 -8.45 -5.30 1.42
CA ASP A 88 -8.67 -4.60 0.14
C ASP A 88 -7.46 -4.76 -0.79
N ALA A 89 -6.26 -4.50 -0.28
CA ALA A 89 -5.04 -4.56 -1.06
C ALA A 89 -4.76 -5.95 -1.65
N ALA A 90 -5.02 -7.03 -0.90
CA ALA A 90 -4.74 -8.41 -1.31
C ALA A 90 -5.93 -9.12 -1.98
N GLY A 91 -7.14 -8.64 -1.77
CA GLY A 91 -8.38 -9.29 -2.24
C GLY A 91 -9.07 -8.50 -3.34
N VAL A 92 -9.73 -7.41 -2.96
CA VAL A 92 -10.64 -6.65 -3.84
C VAL A 92 -9.91 -6.13 -5.08
N ARG A 93 -8.72 -5.54 -4.91
CA ARG A 93 -7.94 -5.00 -6.03
C ARG A 93 -7.40 -6.10 -6.95
N GLN A 94 -7.04 -7.27 -6.41
CA GLN A 94 -6.68 -8.40 -7.26
C GLN A 94 -7.85 -8.93 -8.06
N ALA A 95 -9.04 -9.00 -7.45
CA ALA A 95 -10.26 -9.39 -8.15
C ALA A 95 -10.58 -8.42 -9.29
N ALA A 96 -10.49 -7.11 -9.05
CA ALA A 96 -10.67 -6.08 -10.07
C ALA A 96 -9.66 -6.22 -11.23
N GLY A 97 -8.39 -6.53 -10.94
CA GLY A 97 -7.38 -6.78 -11.95
C GLY A 97 -7.68 -8.03 -12.81
N LYS A 98 -8.19 -9.10 -12.19
CA LYS A 98 -8.64 -10.29 -12.93
C LYS A 98 -9.85 -9.98 -13.82
N GLN A 99 -10.81 -9.19 -13.33
CA GLN A 99 -11.97 -8.75 -14.12
C GLN A 99 -11.54 -7.88 -15.31
N ALA A 100 -10.61 -6.94 -15.09
CA ALA A 100 -10.04 -6.11 -16.16
C ALA A 100 -9.39 -6.97 -17.24
N ARG A 101 -8.65 -8.02 -16.86
CA ARG A 101 -8.03 -8.96 -17.81
C ARG A 101 -9.08 -9.69 -18.66
N ILE A 102 -10.12 -10.21 -18.02
CA ILE A 102 -11.21 -10.91 -18.75
C ILE A 102 -11.92 -9.95 -19.71
N LEU A 103 -12.21 -8.72 -19.27
CA LEU A 103 -12.83 -7.72 -20.13
C LEU A 103 -11.94 -7.34 -21.32
N ASN A 104 -10.63 -7.17 -21.12
CA ASN A 104 -9.71 -6.92 -22.22
C ASN A 104 -9.67 -8.08 -23.22
N GLN A 105 -9.72 -9.35 -22.75
CA GLN A 105 -9.79 -10.51 -23.62
C GLN A 105 -11.09 -10.55 -24.43
N ILE A 106 -12.23 -10.28 -23.82
CA ILE A 106 -13.54 -10.21 -24.52
C ILE A 106 -13.51 -9.12 -25.60
N ILE A 107 -12.95 -7.95 -25.29
CA ILE A 107 -12.81 -6.86 -26.25
C ILE A 107 -11.92 -7.29 -27.43
N ASP A 108 -10.78 -7.92 -27.15
CA ASP A 108 -9.87 -8.40 -28.19
C ASP A 108 -10.55 -9.46 -29.09
N GLU A 109 -11.35 -10.38 -28.54
CA GLU A 109 -12.06 -11.42 -29.29
C GLU A 109 -13.21 -10.86 -30.14
N LEU A 110 -14.01 -9.93 -29.58
CA LEU A 110 -15.18 -9.39 -30.27
C LEU A 110 -14.83 -8.36 -31.35
N PHE A 111 -13.71 -7.64 -31.20
CA PHE A 111 -13.36 -6.52 -32.08
C PHE A 111 -12.09 -6.75 -32.90
N SER A 112 -11.56 -7.99 -32.91
CA SER A 112 -10.29 -8.34 -33.58
C SER A 112 -10.30 -8.16 -35.10
N GLU A 113 -11.44 -8.06 -35.77
CA GLU A 113 -11.47 -8.03 -37.24
C GLU A 113 -11.66 -6.64 -37.88
N HIS A 114 -12.30 -5.64 -37.30
CA HIS A 114 -12.55 -4.37 -38.03
C HIS A 114 -12.74 -3.08 -37.25
N HIS A 115 -12.63 -3.05 -35.92
CA HIS A 115 -12.82 -1.80 -35.18
C HIS A 115 -11.65 -1.51 -34.23
N LYS A 116 -10.93 -0.43 -34.48
CA LYS A 116 -10.02 0.17 -33.50
C LYS A 116 -10.85 0.72 -32.34
N PHE A 117 -10.94 -0.05 -31.27
CA PHE A 117 -11.41 0.49 -30.00
C PHE A 117 -10.36 1.51 -29.53
N ASN A 118 -10.75 2.77 -29.50
CA ASN A 118 -9.85 3.90 -29.19
C ASN A 118 -9.78 4.20 -27.69
N GLU A 119 -10.23 3.25 -26.83
CA GLU A 119 -10.19 3.42 -25.40
C GLU A 119 -8.96 2.72 -24.80
N ASP A 120 -8.38 3.35 -23.77
CA ASP A 120 -7.25 2.81 -23.04
C ASP A 120 -7.61 1.46 -22.41
N ARG A 121 -6.76 0.45 -22.63
CA ARG A 121 -6.92 -0.86 -22.00
C ARG A 121 -7.00 -0.74 -20.49
N LEU A 122 -7.93 -1.52 -19.90
CA LEU A 122 -8.08 -1.60 -18.46
C LEU A 122 -6.79 -2.12 -17.80
N LYS A 123 -6.42 -1.52 -16.66
CA LYS A 123 -5.24 -1.95 -15.91
C LYS A 123 -5.47 -3.33 -15.29
N GLU A 124 -4.74 -4.34 -15.77
CA GLU A 124 -4.86 -5.73 -15.30
C GLU A 124 -4.05 -6.02 -14.03
N LEU A 125 -2.95 -5.28 -13.82
CA LEU A 125 -2.07 -5.45 -12.67
C LEU A 125 -2.52 -4.52 -11.53
N LEU A 126 -3.62 -4.88 -10.87
CA LEU A 126 -4.13 -4.18 -9.70
C LEU A 126 -3.97 -5.08 -8.46
N GLY A 127 -3.61 -4.44 -7.35
CA GLY A 127 -3.50 -5.10 -6.05
C GLY A 127 -2.13 -5.71 -5.75
N HIS A 128 -2.03 -6.22 -4.54
CA HIS A 128 -0.82 -6.85 -3.99
C HIS A 128 -1.05 -8.33 -3.78
N THR A 129 -0.01 -9.14 -3.89
CA THR A 129 -0.10 -10.53 -3.42
C THR A 129 -0.15 -10.55 -1.88
N PRO A 130 -0.75 -11.58 -1.25
CA PRO A 130 -0.73 -11.71 0.21
C PRO A 130 0.67 -11.62 0.81
N PHE A 131 1.67 -12.17 0.11
CA PHE A 131 3.07 -12.09 0.53
C PHE A 131 3.61 -10.66 0.57
N GLN A 132 3.27 -9.83 -0.43
CA GLN A 132 3.65 -8.41 -0.46
C GLN A 132 3.00 -7.62 0.67
N VAL A 133 1.77 -7.97 1.04
CA VAL A 133 1.04 -7.39 2.17
C VAL A 133 1.73 -7.75 3.49
N ILE A 134 2.09 -9.02 3.69
CA ILE A 134 2.78 -9.50 4.90
C ILE A 134 4.14 -8.81 5.07
N ILE A 135 4.94 -8.71 4.01
CA ILE A 135 6.24 -8.04 4.07
C ILE A 135 6.07 -6.53 4.37
N GLY A 136 5.07 -5.89 3.74
CA GLY A 136 4.76 -4.49 4.03
C GLY A 136 4.33 -4.29 5.49
N SER A 137 3.52 -5.20 6.03
CA SER A 137 3.07 -5.17 7.43
C SER A 137 4.23 -5.32 8.40
N ALA A 138 5.10 -6.30 8.15
CA ALA A 138 6.30 -6.51 8.98
C ALA A 138 7.20 -5.26 8.98
N LEU A 139 7.39 -4.63 7.81
CA LEU A 139 8.15 -3.39 7.68
C LEU A 139 7.52 -2.25 8.51
N GLY A 140 6.20 -2.04 8.40
CA GLY A 140 5.49 -0.99 9.13
C GLY A 140 5.58 -1.17 10.65
N ILE A 141 5.34 -2.39 11.13
CA ILE A 141 5.48 -2.73 12.55
C ILE A 141 6.90 -2.46 13.03
N THR A 142 7.91 -2.92 12.29
CA THR A 142 9.32 -2.75 12.66
C THR A 142 9.70 -1.28 12.76
N ILE A 143 9.32 -0.46 11.77
CA ILE A 143 9.63 0.98 11.77
C ILE A 143 8.98 1.67 12.96
N SER A 144 7.69 1.41 13.23
CA SER A 144 7.00 2.00 14.36
C SER A 144 7.60 1.55 15.69
N TRP A 145 7.99 0.28 15.81
CA TRP A 145 8.63 -0.24 17.01
C TRP A 145 9.97 0.43 17.29
N LEU A 146 10.79 0.62 16.26
CA LEU A 146 12.08 1.30 16.36
C LEU A 146 11.93 2.80 16.65
N ALA A 147 10.84 3.41 16.20
CA ALA A 147 10.52 4.81 16.48
C ALA A 147 9.87 5.03 17.85
N GLY A 148 9.50 3.97 18.58
CA GLY A 148 8.85 4.04 19.89
C GLY A 148 9.47 5.06 20.90
N PRO A 149 10.80 5.22 20.96
CA PRO A 149 11.41 6.25 21.81
C PRO A 149 11.10 7.70 21.40
N ALA A 150 10.54 7.92 20.20
CA ALA A 150 10.18 9.24 19.69
C ALA A 150 8.70 9.61 19.94
N TYR A 151 7.92 8.71 20.55
CA TYR A 151 6.52 8.92 20.89
C TYR A 151 6.32 9.58 22.24
#